data_93ce21e484febef55c6eb7681d0763c5
#
_entry.id   93ce21e484febef55c6eb7681d0763c5
#
_cell.length_a   1.000
_cell.length_b   1.000
_cell.length_c   1.000
_cell.angle_alpha   90.00
_cell.angle_beta   90.00
_cell.angle_gamma   90.00
#
_symmetry.space_group_name_H-M   'P 1'
#
loop_
_entity.id
_entity.type
_entity.pdbx_description
1 polymer ?
#
loop_
_entity_poly.entity_id
_entity_poly.type
_entity_poly.pdbx_seq_one_letter_code
_entity_poly.pdbx_strand_id
1 'polypeptide(L)'
;GHKIALVGSGPACLSCAGDLVKAGHDVTVFEAFHDFGGVLRYGIPEFRLPKAIVSKEVQQLSDLGVKFVPDVLIGATKTVQDLMQLDNFEAVFIGTGAGLPNFLNIPGESLVGIYSANEFLTRVNLMKAYLYPQVDTPILNLQGKRVAVIGGGNTALDSARVALRLGAAEVS
;
A
#
# COMPACT_ATOMS: atom_id res chain seq x y z
N GLY A 1 6.24 3.44 -29.49
CA GLY A 1 5.59 2.63 -28.45
C GLY A 1 4.14 3.01 -28.26
N HIS A 2 3.42 2.25 -27.48
CA HIS A 2 2.02 2.51 -27.14
C HIS A 2 1.92 3.27 -25.81
N LYS A 3 0.84 4.01 -25.61
CA LYS A 3 0.54 4.69 -24.37
C LYS A 3 -0.25 3.75 -23.44
N ILE A 4 0.34 3.35 -22.32
CA ILE A 4 -0.19 2.30 -21.45
C ILE A 4 -0.39 2.83 -20.02
N ALA A 5 -1.57 2.60 -19.46
CA ALA A 5 -1.90 2.89 -18.07
C ALA A 5 -1.77 1.64 -17.19
N LEU A 6 -1.19 1.80 -16.01
CA LEU A 6 -1.20 0.79 -14.96
C LEU A 6 -1.96 1.31 -13.76
N VAL A 7 -2.91 0.51 -13.26
CA VAL A 7 -3.77 0.86 -12.13
C VAL A 7 -3.28 0.15 -10.88
N GLY A 8 -2.73 0.92 -9.96
CA GLY A 8 -2.01 0.47 -8.77
C GLY A 8 -0.49 0.59 -8.96
N SER A 9 0.23 0.71 -7.86
CA SER A 9 1.70 0.80 -7.83
C SER A 9 2.37 -0.32 -7.04
N GLY A 10 1.67 -1.43 -6.83
CA GLY A 10 2.21 -2.60 -6.17
C GLY A 10 3.26 -3.35 -7.02
N PRO A 11 3.85 -4.44 -6.49
CA PRO A 11 4.92 -5.18 -7.17
C PRO A 11 4.57 -5.60 -8.60
N ALA A 12 3.32 -6.01 -8.84
CA ALA A 12 2.87 -6.40 -10.18
C ALA A 12 2.96 -5.25 -11.20
N CYS A 13 2.47 -4.07 -10.80
CA CYS A 13 2.52 -2.89 -11.66
C CYS A 13 3.94 -2.36 -11.83
N LEU A 14 4.77 -2.35 -10.78
CA LEU A 14 6.17 -1.90 -10.88
C LEU A 14 6.97 -2.81 -11.81
N SER A 15 6.79 -4.13 -11.72
CA SER A 15 7.44 -5.08 -12.63
C SER A 15 6.98 -4.86 -14.07
N CYS A 16 5.66 -4.79 -14.29
CA CYS A 16 5.07 -4.54 -15.61
C CYS A 16 5.56 -3.20 -16.21
N ALA A 17 5.61 -2.13 -15.37
CA ALA A 17 6.12 -0.82 -15.81
C ALA A 17 7.56 -0.90 -16.30
N GLY A 18 8.42 -1.64 -15.58
CA GLY A 18 9.82 -1.82 -15.94
C GLY A 18 10.00 -2.55 -17.28
N ASP A 19 9.19 -3.57 -17.55
CA ASP A 19 9.25 -4.29 -18.81
C ASP A 19 8.70 -3.45 -19.97
N LEU A 20 7.58 -2.77 -19.77
CA LEU A 20 6.95 -1.95 -20.81
C LEU A 20 7.79 -0.73 -21.19
N VAL A 21 8.38 -0.01 -20.24
CA VAL A 21 9.21 1.16 -20.56
C VAL A 21 10.48 0.75 -21.30
N LYS A 22 11.09 -0.40 -20.97
CA LYS A 22 12.24 -0.96 -21.70
C LYS A 22 11.87 -1.39 -23.11
N ALA A 23 10.62 -1.82 -23.33
CA ALA A 23 10.08 -2.14 -24.64
C ALA A 23 9.73 -0.90 -25.47
N GLY A 24 9.92 0.30 -24.93
CA GLY A 24 9.71 1.58 -25.63
C GLY A 24 8.29 2.12 -25.58
N HIS A 25 7.47 1.69 -24.59
CA HIS A 25 6.12 2.21 -24.38
C HIS A 25 6.11 3.46 -23.48
N ASP A 26 5.13 4.35 -23.67
CA ASP A 26 4.83 5.48 -22.76
C ASP A 26 3.94 4.97 -21.61
N VAL A 27 4.53 4.82 -20.42
CA VAL A 27 3.90 4.16 -19.28
C VAL A 27 3.53 5.16 -18.20
N THR A 28 2.28 5.12 -17.76
CA THR A 28 1.78 5.90 -16.61
C THR A 28 1.17 4.98 -15.56
N VAL A 29 1.63 5.10 -14.32
CA VAL A 29 1.14 4.37 -13.15
C VAL A 29 0.24 5.28 -12.33
N PHE A 30 -1.01 4.88 -12.11
CA PHE A 30 -1.98 5.57 -11.25
C PHE A 30 -2.09 4.85 -9.92
N GLU A 31 -1.95 5.58 -8.82
CA GLU A 31 -2.02 5.05 -7.47
C GLU A 31 -3.11 5.76 -6.66
N ALA A 32 -3.89 4.99 -5.92
CA ALA A 32 -4.96 5.54 -5.07
C ALA A 32 -4.42 6.26 -3.82
N PHE A 33 -3.27 5.83 -3.32
CA PHE A 33 -2.61 6.46 -2.17
C PHE A 33 -1.66 7.58 -2.60
N HIS A 34 -1.21 8.35 -1.61
CA HIS A 34 -0.25 9.45 -1.80
C HIS A 34 1.20 8.97 -2.00
N ASP A 35 1.48 7.67 -1.86
CA ASP A 35 2.82 7.09 -1.99
C ASP A 35 2.78 5.79 -2.79
N PHE A 36 3.91 5.47 -3.46
CA PHE A 36 3.99 4.36 -4.40
C PHE A 36 4.65 3.13 -3.79
N GLY A 37 4.29 1.94 -4.32
CA GLY A 37 4.83 0.67 -3.89
C GLY A 37 3.77 -0.32 -3.39
N GLY A 38 2.51 0.11 -3.26
CA GLY A 38 1.41 -0.75 -2.81
C GLY A 38 1.73 -1.43 -1.47
N VAL A 39 1.51 -2.73 -1.37
CA VAL A 39 1.76 -3.51 -0.15
C VAL A 39 3.21 -3.42 0.36
N LEU A 40 4.18 -3.17 -0.51
CA LEU A 40 5.58 -2.97 -0.11
C LEU A 40 5.73 -1.71 0.74
N ARG A 41 4.86 -0.72 0.52
CA ARG A 41 4.85 0.55 1.23
C ARG A 41 3.96 0.49 2.47
N TYR A 42 2.69 0.11 2.30
CA TYR A 42 1.70 0.19 3.38
C TYR A 42 1.59 -1.08 4.23
N GLY A 43 1.89 -2.27 3.67
CA GLY A 43 1.64 -3.54 4.34
C GLY A 43 2.86 -4.12 5.06
N ILE A 44 4.05 -4.02 4.48
CA ILE A 44 5.27 -4.60 5.05
C ILE A 44 5.94 -3.59 5.99
N PRO A 45 6.21 -3.95 7.26
CA PRO A 45 6.85 -3.03 8.21
C PRO A 45 8.27 -2.61 7.81
N GLU A 46 8.68 -1.42 8.26
CA GLU A 46 9.99 -0.83 8.00
C GLU A 46 11.16 -1.77 8.36
N PHE A 47 11.06 -2.48 9.48
CA PHE A 47 12.10 -3.40 9.93
C PHE A 47 12.26 -4.68 9.09
N ARG A 48 11.29 -4.97 8.21
CA ARG A 48 11.37 -6.07 7.22
C ARG A 48 11.77 -5.59 5.84
N LEU A 49 11.23 -4.44 5.43
CA LEU A 49 11.52 -3.82 4.15
C LEU A 49 11.64 -2.31 4.33
N PRO A 50 12.86 -1.79 4.45
CA PRO A 50 13.12 -0.36 4.53
C PRO A 50 12.49 0.38 3.34
N LYS A 51 11.72 1.42 3.60
CA LYS A 51 10.98 2.16 2.56
C LYS A 51 11.90 2.88 1.58
N ALA A 52 13.13 3.16 1.99
CA ALA A 52 14.16 3.70 1.10
C ALA A 52 14.44 2.79 -0.11
N ILE A 53 14.36 1.46 0.07
CA ILE A 53 14.53 0.49 -1.03
C ILE A 53 13.38 0.65 -2.03
N VAL A 54 12.14 0.69 -1.55
CA VAL A 54 10.96 0.86 -2.41
C VAL A 54 11.01 2.19 -3.14
N SER A 55 11.39 3.27 -2.44
CA SER A 55 11.56 4.60 -3.06
C SER A 55 12.61 4.60 -4.17
N LYS A 56 13.72 3.88 -3.96
CA LYS A 56 14.78 3.76 -4.97
C LYS A 56 14.29 3.03 -6.22
N GLU A 57 13.53 1.95 -6.08
CA GLU A 57 12.95 1.23 -7.21
C GLU A 57 11.97 2.11 -8.01
N VAL A 58 11.09 2.82 -7.32
CA VAL A 58 10.16 3.77 -7.96
C VAL A 58 10.93 4.87 -8.69
N GLN A 59 11.99 5.43 -8.07
CA GLN A 59 12.82 6.45 -8.70
C GLN A 59 13.53 5.93 -9.95
N GLN A 60 14.09 4.73 -9.92
CA GLN A 60 14.73 4.12 -11.09
C GLN A 60 13.75 3.95 -12.26
N LEU A 61 12.51 3.55 -11.99
CA LEU A 61 11.48 3.48 -13.02
C LEU A 61 11.12 4.86 -13.56
N SER A 62 11.04 5.86 -12.69
CA SER A 62 10.81 7.26 -13.09
C SER A 62 11.94 7.79 -13.97
N ASP A 63 13.19 7.48 -13.63
CA ASP A 63 14.38 7.86 -14.42
C ASP A 63 14.39 7.19 -15.81
N LEU A 64 13.78 6.01 -15.94
CA LEU A 64 13.55 5.33 -17.21
C LEU A 64 12.39 5.92 -18.03
N GLY A 65 11.63 6.87 -17.49
CA GLY A 65 10.53 7.55 -18.16
C GLY A 65 9.11 7.13 -17.75
N VAL A 66 8.97 6.25 -16.74
CA VAL A 66 7.64 5.91 -16.20
C VAL A 66 7.08 7.11 -15.44
N LYS A 67 5.85 7.50 -15.76
CA LYS A 67 5.12 8.56 -15.07
C LYS A 67 4.33 7.98 -13.90
N PHE A 68 4.44 8.58 -12.73
CA PHE A 68 3.72 8.19 -11.53
C PHE A 68 2.72 9.28 -11.11
N VAL A 69 1.45 8.91 -10.94
CA VAL A 69 0.36 9.82 -10.59
C VAL A 69 -0.31 9.32 -9.31
N PRO A 70 -0.07 9.95 -8.15
CA PRO A 70 -0.69 9.59 -6.89
C PRO A 70 -2.10 10.16 -6.76
N ASP A 71 -2.82 9.74 -5.73
CA ASP A 71 -4.14 10.25 -5.31
C ASP A 71 -5.22 10.11 -6.40
N VAL A 72 -5.12 9.09 -7.25
CA VAL A 72 -6.10 8.77 -8.28
C VAL A 72 -6.71 7.39 -8.06
N LEU A 73 -7.94 7.36 -7.56
CA LEU A 73 -8.70 6.12 -7.36
C LEU A 73 -9.47 5.77 -8.63
N ILE A 74 -8.91 4.89 -9.45
CA ILE A 74 -9.58 4.40 -10.66
C ILE A 74 -10.82 3.58 -10.28
N GLY A 75 -11.92 3.92 -10.90
CA GLY A 75 -13.27 3.41 -10.57
C GLY A 75 -14.11 4.39 -9.75
N ALA A 76 -13.50 5.42 -9.16
CA ALA A 76 -14.22 6.46 -8.41
C ALA A 76 -13.91 7.87 -8.93
N THR A 77 -12.64 8.31 -8.89
CA THR A 77 -12.24 9.65 -9.39
C THR A 77 -12.06 9.69 -10.91
N LYS A 78 -11.72 8.57 -11.51
CA LYS A 78 -11.55 8.37 -12.95
C LYS A 78 -11.87 6.91 -13.29
N THR A 79 -12.56 6.66 -14.37
CA THR A 79 -12.89 5.30 -14.81
C THR A 79 -11.87 4.74 -15.80
N VAL A 80 -11.89 3.43 -16.04
CA VAL A 80 -11.08 2.79 -17.10
C VAL A 80 -11.47 3.33 -18.48
N GLN A 81 -12.77 3.62 -18.68
CA GLN A 81 -13.23 4.25 -19.92
C GLN A 81 -12.64 5.64 -20.12
N ASP A 82 -12.53 6.44 -19.06
CA ASP A 82 -11.92 7.77 -19.15
C ASP A 82 -10.44 7.65 -19.53
N LEU A 83 -9.70 6.70 -18.97
CA LEU A 83 -8.30 6.45 -19.33
C LEU A 83 -8.18 6.15 -20.84
N MET A 84 -9.06 5.31 -21.38
CA MET A 84 -8.99 4.91 -22.79
C MET A 84 -9.55 5.98 -23.75
N GLN A 85 -10.66 6.61 -23.40
CA GLN A 85 -11.38 7.49 -24.32
C GLN A 85 -10.99 8.96 -24.21
N LEU A 86 -10.70 9.45 -23.00
CA LEU A 86 -10.35 10.86 -22.76
C LEU A 86 -8.84 11.07 -22.69
N ASP A 87 -8.13 10.16 -22.02
CA ASP A 87 -6.67 10.28 -21.87
C ASP A 87 -5.90 9.57 -22.99
N ASN A 88 -6.59 8.86 -23.90
CA ASN A 88 -6.03 8.15 -25.06
C ASN A 88 -4.99 7.06 -24.67
N PHE A 89 -5.19 6.35 -23.56
CA PHE A 89 -4.43 5.15 -23.31
C PHE A 89 -4.92 4.01 -24.21
N GLU A 90 -3.98 3.32 -24.84
CA GLU A 90 -4.28 2.21 -25.77
C GLU A 90 -4.47 0.88 -25.04
N ALA A 91 -3.92 0.75 -23.84
CA ALA A 91 -4.11 -0.42 -22.97
C ALA A 91 -4.09 0.00 -21.50
N VAL A 92 -4.79 -0.79 -20.67
CA VAL A 92 -4.84 -0.61 -19.22
C VAL A 92 -4.52 -1.93 -18.54
N PHE A 93 -3.49 -1.95 -17.69
CA PHE A 93 -3.18 -3.08 -16.82
C PHE A 93 -3.75 -2.81 -15.42
N ILE A 94 -4.54 -3.73 -14.88
CA ILE A 94 -5.16 -3.59 -13.56
C ILE A 94 -4.41 -4.46 -12.55
N GLY A 95 -3.69 -3.82 -11.64
CA GLY A 95 -2.90 -4.46 -10.59
C GLY A 95 -3.16 -3.86 -9.21
N THR A 96 -4.44 -3.76 -8.82
CA THR A 96 -4.89 -3.12 -7.58
C THR A 96 -4.57 -3.90 -6.31
N GLY A 97 -4.12 -5.14 -6.45
CA GLY A 97 -3.79 -6.01 -5.32
C GLY A 97 -5.03 -6.56 -4.60
N ALA A 98 -4.79 -7.17 -3.44
CA ALA A 98 -5.81 -7.79 -2.59
C ALA A 98 -5.86 -7.08 -1.22
N GLY A 99 -6.07 -5.74 -1.23
CA GLY A 99 -6.08 -4.90 -0.04
C GLY A 99 -7.33 -5.02 0.82
N LEU A 100 -8.41 -5.61 0.31
CA LEU A 100 -9.65 -5.81 1.09
C LEU A 100 -9.46 -6.94 2.10
N PRO A 101 -9.73 -6.68 3.40
CA PRO A 101 -9.64 -7.71 4.41
C PRO A 101 -10.80 -8.71 4.29
N ASN A 102 -10.52 -9.97 4.65
CA ASN A 102 -11.57 -10.95 4.90
C ASN A 102 -12.03 -10.82 6.35
N PHE A 103 -13.29 -10.46 6.55
CA PHE A 103 -13.89 -10.37 7.87
C PHE A 103 -14.34 -11.75 8.36
N LEU A 104 -14.30 -11.95 9.69
CA LEU A 104 -14.71 -13.21 10.31
C LEU A 104 -16.24 -13.34 10.43
N ASN A 105 -16.96 -12.22 10.32
CA ASN A 105 -18.41 -12.11 10.48
C ASN A 105 -18.90 -12.62 11.84
N ILE A 106 -18.17 -12.25 12.90
CA ILE A 106 -18.51 -12.60 14.29
C ILE A 106 -19.03 -11.38 15.06
N PRO A 107 -19.85 -11.57 16.10
CA PRO A 107 -20.30 -10.48 16.95
C PRO A 107 -19.12 -9.71 17.55
N GLY A 108 -19.18 -8.37 17.49
CA GLY A 108 -18.17 -7.50 18.06
C GLY A 108 -17.05 -7.09 17.10
N GLU A 109 -16.99 -7.63 15.89
CA GLU A 109 -15.94 -7.32 14.92
C GLU A 109 -15.88 -5.84 14.51
N SER A 110 -16.99 -5.11 14.62
CA SER A 110 -17.09 -3.68 14.32
C SER A 110 -16.87 -2.77 15.55
N LEU A 111 -16.49 -3.30 16.70
CA LEU A 111 -16.25 -2.52 17.90
C LEU A 111 -14.96 -1.70 17.78
N VAL A 112 -14.94 -0.55 18.48
CA VAL A 112 -13.75 0.29 18.56
C VAL A 112 -12.58 -0.47 19.18
N GLY A 113 -11.43 -0.44 18.51
CA GLY A 113 -10.24 -1.17 18.93
C GLY A 113 -10.06 -2.51 18.20
N ILE A 114 -11.02 -2.91 17.37
CA ILE A 114 -10.88 -4.05 16.46
C ILE A 114 -10.46 -3.52 15.09
N TYR A 115 -9.41 -4.08 14.55
CA TYR A 115 -8.84 -3.67 13.25
C TYR A 115 -8.53 -4.90 12.41
N SER A 116 -8.72 -4.80 11.11
CA SER A 116 -8.06 -5.74 10.21
C SER A 116 -6.54 -5.49 10.26
N ALA A 117 -5.75 -6.55 10.11
CA ALA A 117 -4.30 -6.42 10.06
C ALA A 117 -3.85 -5.45 8.95
N ASN A 118 -4.56 -5.44 7.83
CA ASN A 118 -4.27 -4.54 6.71
C ASN A 118 -4.50 -3.07 7.08
N GLU A 119 -5.60 -2.75 7.75
CA GLU A 119 -5.87 -1.39 8.25
C GLU A 119 -4.82 -0.96 9.28
N PHE A 120 -4.53 -1.83 10.25
CA PHE A 120 -3.53 -1.55 11.29
C PHE A 120 -2.16 -1.27 10.69
N LEU A 121 -1.68 -2.14 9.81
CA LEU A 121 -0.36 -1.98 9.18
C LEU A 121 -0.31 -0.77 8.24
N THR A 122 -1.40 -0.47 7.51
CA THR A 122 -1.47 0.73 6.67
C THR A 122 -1.33 2.00 7.51
N ARG A 123 -2.05 2.11 8.62
CA ARG A 123 -1.94 3.25 9.54
C ARG A 123 -0.52 3.42 10.08
N VAL A 124 0.13 2.32 10.44
CA VAL A 124 1.49 2.37 10.99
C VAL A 124 2.53 2.69 9.91
N ASN A 125 2.49 2.01 8.78
CA ASN A 125 3.55 2.09 7.78
C ASN A 125 3.40 3.30 6.85
N LEU A 126 2.21 3.52 6.28
CA LEU A 126 1.97 4.60 5.32
C LEU A 126 1.96 5.96 6.02
N MET A 127 1.32 6.03 7.19
CA MET A 127 1.24 7.25 7.99
C MET A 127 2.44 7.42 8.93
N LYS A 128 3.44 6.53 8.85
CA LYS A 128 4.71 6.59 9.59
C LYS A 128 4.54 6.66 11.12
N ALA A 129 3.52 5.98 11.65
CA ALA A 129 3.21 5.99 13.08
C ALA A 129 4.38 5.54 13.97
N TYR A 130 5.31 4.76 13.44
CA TYR A 130 6.55 4.34 14.11
C TYR A 130 7.54 5.49 14.38
N LEU A 131 7.33 6.67 13.77
CA LEU A 131 8.15 7.88 13.99
C LEU A 131 7.53 8.83 15.03
N TYR A 132 6.44 8.47 15.70
CA TYR A 132 5.89 9.31 16.76
C TYR A 132 6.95 9.54 17.86
N PRO A 133 7.12 10.76 18.39
CA PRO A 133 6.31 11.97 18.17
C PRO A 133 6.81 12.91 17.05
N GLN A 134 7.75 12.51 16.21
CA GLN A 134 8.24 13.35 15.11
C GLN A 134 7.19 13.56 14.01
N VAL A 135 6.18 12.71 13.95
CA VAL A 135 5.04 12.82 13.02
C VAL A 135 3.78 13.04 13.82
N ASP A 136 3.03 14.05 13.47
CA ASP A 136 1.73 14.35 14.07
C ASP A 136 0.62 13.59 13.34
N THR A 137 0.65 12.28 13.48
CA THR A 137 -0.38 11.41 12.89
C THR A 137 -1.13 10.71 14.01
N PRO A 138 -2.48 10.75 14.03
CA PRO A 138 -3.27 10.01 15.00
C PRO A 138 -3.00 8.53 14.91
N ILE A 139 -2.33 7.98 15.91
CA ILE A 139 -2.02 6.57 16.01
C ILE A 139 -2.88 5.93 17.07
N LEU A 140 -3.07 4.63 16.90
CA LEU A 140 -3.53 3.78 17.96
C LEU A 140 -2.52 3.81 19.10
N ASN A 141 -2.89 4.39 20.23
CA ASN A 141 -2.04 4.35 21.41
C ASN A 141 -2.07 2.93 21.99
N LEU A 142 -1.03 2.15 21.71
CA LEU A 142 -0.88 0.80 22.22
C LEU A 142 -0.05 0.73 23.51
N GLN A 143 0.46 1.87 24.00
CA GLN A 143 1.31 1.91 25.19
C GLN A 143 0.60 1.28 26.40
N GLY A 144 1.18 0.22 26.94
CA GLY A 144 0.64 -0.51 28.07
C GLY A 144 -0.65 -1.32 27.80
N LYS A 145 -1.08 -1.43 26.55
CA LYS A 145 -2.28 -2.19 26.17
C LYS A 145 -1.98 -3.68 26.01
N ARG A 146 -3.00 -4.50 26.23
CA ARG A 146 -3.00 -5.90 25.82
C ARG A 146 -3.60 -6.00 24.42
N VAL A 147 -2.92 -6.69 23.54
CA VAL A 147 -3.31 -6.84 22.12
C VAL A 147 -3.45 -8.32 21.81
N ALA A 148 -4.57 -8.72 21.21
CA ALA A 148 -4.74 -10.04 20.65
C ALA A 148 -4.64 -9.97 19.13
N VAL A 149 -3.87 -10.87 18.51
CA VAL A 149 -3.71 -10.98 17.07
C VAL A 149 -4.23 -12.35 16.62
N ILE A 150 -5.28 -12.32 15.79
CA ILE A 150 -5.89 -13.53 15.30
C ILE A 150 -5.28 -13.91 13.95
N GLY A 151 -4.55 -15.03 13.91
CA GLY A 151 -3.91 -15.56 12.72
C GLY A 151 -2.45 -15.95 12.93
N GLY A 152 -1.92 -16.78 12.03
CA GLY A 152 -0.52 -17.28 12.07
C GLY A 152 0.28 -16.98 10.81
N GLY A 153 -0.28 -16.23 9.87
CA GLY A 153 0.41 -15.84 8.64
C GLY A 153 1.37 -14.65 8.82
N ASN A 154 2.15 -14.35 7.80
CA ASN A 154 3.14 -13.26 7.83
C ASN A 154 2.53 -11.91 8.25
N THR A 155 1.32 -11.60 7.78
CA THR A 155 0.63 -10.34 8.12
C THR A 155 0.28 -10.26 9.61
N ALA A 156 -0.18 -11.37 10.20
CA ALA A 156 -0.45 -11.44 11.62
C ALA A 156 0.82 -11.31 12.46
N LEU A 157 1.89 -12.01 12.08
CA LEU A 157 3.20 -11.89 12.73
C LEU A 157 3.76 -10.47 12.65
N ASP A 158 3.61 -9.81 11.52
CA ASP A 158 4.01 -8.41 11.35
C ASP A 158 3.20 -7.50 12.26
N SER A 159 1.88 -7.70 12.34
CA SER A 159 1.01 -6.93 13.22
C SER A 159 1.38 -7.10 14.70
N ALA A 160 1.64 -8.34 15.14
CA ALA A 160 2.08 -8.63 16.49
C ALA A 160 3.41 -7.93 16.83
N ARG A 161 4.40 -8.03 15.93
CA ARG A 161 5.72 -7.39 16.11
C ARG A 161 5.64 -5.88 16.09
N VAL A 162 4.75 -5.31 15.27
CA VAL A 162 4.49 -3.87 15.24
C VAL A 162 3.82 -3.43 16.53
N ALA A 163 2.81 -4.16 17.02
CA ALA A 163 2.13 -3.83 18.27
C ALA A 163 3.08 -3.78 19.46
N LEU A 164 4.00 -4.75 19.57
CA LEU A 164 5.05 -4.73 20.60
C LEU A 164 5.95 -3.50 20.48
N ARG A 165 6.36 -3.12 19.25
CA ARG A 165 7.20 -1.92 19.03
C ARG A 165 6.47 -0.61 19.33
N LEU A 166 5.16 -0.59 19.21
CA LEU A 166 4.32 0.55 19.59
C LEU A 166 4.00 0.58 21.10
N GLY A 167 4.62 -0.30 21.89
CA GLY A 167 4.55 -0.28 23.35
C GLY A 167 3.43 -1.11 23.97
N ALA A 168 2.84 -2.06 23.24
CA ALA A 168 1.90 -3.01 23.84
C ALA A 168 2.60 -3.77 25.00
N ALA A 169 1.90 -3.89 26.13
CA ALA A 169 2.43 -4.62 27.29
C ALA A 169 2.42 -6.14 27.08
N GLU A 170 1.46 -6.62 26.31
CA GLU A 170 1.28 -8.03 26.01
C GLU A 170 0.70 -8.18 24.61
N VAL A 171 1.18 -9.16 23.86
CA VAL A 171 0.61 -9.55 22.55
C VAL A 171 0.46 -11.06 22.50
N SER A 172 -0.76 -11.54 22.28
CA SER A 172 -1.12 -12.95 22.19
C SER A 172 -1.75 -13.30 20.85
#